data_78f88c41da4b1689b6c57e4f90074bc2
#
_entry.id   78f88c41da4b1689b6c57e4f90074bc2
#
_cell.length_a   1.000
_cell.length_b   1.000
_cell.length_c   1.000
_cell.angle_alpha   90.00
_cell.angle_beta   90.00
_cell.angle_gamma   90.00
#
_symmetry.space_group_name_H-M   'P 1'
#
loop_
_entity.id
_entity.type
_entity.pdbx_description
1 polymer ?
#
loop_
_entity_poly.entity_id
_entity_poly.type
_entity_poly.pdbx_seq_one_letter_code
_entity_poly.pdbx_strand_id
1 'polypeptide(L)'
;YTYQNTLYKLQMTGEQLRRFMEWSAAFFKTWKPDEVTIAFDPSVRYYLYDAFEGVNYELDISKEPGHRIKNLKWPNGKAVKDTDTFVVAVNNYRATTQLLTAADIFLPGEDLPKLLEIDVRGDVGGIRELLGEYIRTVKGGTIEPHVNNNWKIVGNNWKAADHQKAVQLLREGKLALNENADARTLPGKAITTA
;
A
#
# COMPACT_ATOMS: atom_id res chain seq x y z
N TYR A 1 4.00 -11.88 12.40
CA TYR A 1 4.73 -11.93 11.12
C TYR A 1 5.06 -13.39 10.81
N THR A 2 4.35 -13.99 9.86
CA THR A 2 4.37 -15.45 9.62
C THR A 2 5.58 -15.90 8.77
N TYR A 3 6.01 -15.09 7.81
CA TYR A 3 7.06 -15.41 6.88
C TYR A 3 8.45 -14.98 7.37
N GLN A 4 9.46 -15.76 7.09
CA GLN A 4 10.88 -15.38 7.30
C GLN A 4 11.34 -14.51 6.12
N ASN A 5 10.89 -13.27 6.07
CA ASN A 5 11.39 -12.33 5.07
C ASN A 5 12.61 -11.59 5.60
N THR A 6 13.54 -11.30 4.70
CA THR A 6 14.70 -10.45 4.97
C THR A 6 14.48 -9.04 4.43
N LEU A 7 15.26 -8.10 4.90
CA LEU A 7 15.17 -6.70 4.52
C LEU A 7 16.13 -6.41 3.36
N TYR A 8 15.61 -5.84 2.29
CA TYR A 8 16.36 -5.40 1.11
C TYR A 8 16.38 -3.89 1.04
N LYS A 9 17.43 -3.34 0.47
CA LYS A 9 17.59 -1.91 0.21
C LYS A 9 17.76 -1.69 -1.29
N LEU A 10 16.88 -0.89 -1.87
CA LEU A 10 16.85 -0.58 -3.30
C LEU A 10 17.01 0.93 -3.52
N GLN A 11 17.62 1.31 -4.63
CA GLN A 11 17.58 2.68 -5.13
C GLN A 11 16.54 2.78 -6.24
N MET A 12 15.65 3.77 -6.14
CA MET A 12 14.59 4.03 -7.11
C MET A 12 14.61 5.50 -7.52
N THR A 13 14.18 5.77 -8.76
CA THR A 13 13.79 7.13 -9.16
C THR A 13 12.40 7.48 -8.62
N GLY A 14 12.03 8.76 -8.64
CA GLY A 14 10.68 9.19 -8.28
C GLY A 14 9.62 8.62 -9.22
N GLU A 15 9.94 8.47 -10.52
CA GLU A 15 9.09 7.78 -11.49
C GLU A 15 8.87 6.32 -11.11
N GLN A 16 9.94 5.58 -10.82
CA GLN A 16 9.86 4.18 -10.41
C GLN A 16 9.05 4.01 -9.12
N LEU A 17 9.25 4.90 -8.13
CA LEU A 17 8.45 4.91 -6.91
C LEU A 17 6.97 5.13 -7.21
N ARG A 18 6.63 6.12 -8.04
CA ARG A 18 5.24 6.39 -8.44
C ARG A 18 4.61 5.17 -9.13
N ARG A 19 5.32 4.51 -10.03
CA ARG A 19 4.83 3.29 -10.71
C ARG A 19 4.56 2.16 -9.71
N PHE A 20 5.45 1.97 -8.75
CA PHE A 20 5.23 1.00 -7.67
C PHE A 20 4.00 1.35 -6.83
N MET A 21 3.82 2.62 -6.46
CA MET A 21 2.65 3.08 -5.71
C MET A 21 1.36 2.90 -6.51
N GLU A 22 1.35 3.20 -7.80
CA GLU A 22 0.17 3.01 -8.69
C GLU A 22 -0.17 1.52 -8.85
N TRP A 23 0.83 0.65 -8.98
CA TRP A 23 0.61 -0.79 -9.01
C TRP A 23 -0.05 -1.28 -7.71
N SER A 24 0.46 -0.85 -6.56
CA SER A 24 -0.16 -1.19 -5.26
C SER A 24 -1.58 -0.63 -5.15
N ALA A 25 -1.81 0.59 -5.63
CA ALA A 25 -3.11 1.24 -5.61
C ALA A 25 -4.18 0.56 -6.50
N ALA A 26 -3.78 -0.28 -7.47
CA ALA A 26 -4.69 -1.08 -8.28
C ALA A 26 -5.52 -2.09 -7.45
N PHE A 27 -5.12 -2.33 -6.20
CA PHE A 27 -5.88 -3.12 -5.23
C PHE A 27 -7.32 -2.63 -5.01
N PHE A 28 -7.57 -1.33 -5.10
CA PHE A 28 -8.90 -0.75 -4.98
C PHE A 28 -9.63 -0.78 -6.32
N LYS A 29 -10.93 -0.98 -6.31
CA LYS A 29 -11.78 -0.68 -7.48
C LYS A 29 -11.99 0.81 -7.63
N THR A 30 -12.26 1.25 -8.86
CA THR A 30 -12.65 2.63 -9.14
C THR A 30 -14.00 2.89 -8.49
N TRP A 31 -14.05 3.86 -7.58
CA TRP A 31 -15.25 4.25 -6.85
C TRP A 31 -16.30 4.87 -7.79
N LYS A 32 -17.57 4.53 -7.55
CA LYS A 32 -18.73 5.05 -8.29
C LYS A 32 -19.63 5.92 -7.41
N PRO A 33 -20.36 6.90 -7.98
CA PRO A 33 -21.12 7.87 -7.20
C PRO A 33 -22.23 7.32 -6.29
N ASP A 34 -22.74 6.13 -6.55
CA ASP A 34 -23.76 5.45 -5.74
C ASP A 34 -23.15 4.56 -4.62
N GLU A 35 -21.85 4.38 -4.62
CA GLU A 35 -21.17 3.54 -3.64
C GLU A 35 -20.92 4.31 -2.33
N VAL A 36 -21.22 3.66 -1.21
CA VAL A 36 -21.03 4.21 0.15
C VAL A 36 -20.00 3.42 0.97
N THR A 37 -19.38 2.43 0.37
CA THR A 37 -18.20 1.71 0.89
C THR A 37 -17.16 1.56 -0.21
N ILE A 38 -15.93 1.18 0.18
CA ILE A 38 -14.86 0.86 -0.75
C ILE A 38 -15.00 -0.58 -1.22
N ALA A 39 -14.78 -0.81 -2.51
CA ALA A 39 -14.62 -2.13 -3.10
C ALA A 39 -13.17 -2.40 -3.50
N PHE A 40 -12.79 -3.67 -3.56
CA PHE A 40 -11.45 -4.12 -3.87
C PHE A 40 -11.45 -4.97 -5.14
N ASP A 41 -10.31 -5.00 -5.85
CA ASP A 41 -10.18 -5.86 -7.01
C ASP A 41 -10.04 -7.32 -6.56
N PRO A 42 -10.98 -8.22 -6.89
CA PRO A 42 -10.94 -9.60 -6.44
C PRO A 42 -9.82 -10.43 -7.09
N SER A 43 -9.18 -9.92 -8.14
CA SER A 43 -8.00 -10.54 -8.75
C SER A 43 -6.71 -10.21 -8.00
N VAL A 44 -6.73 -9.16 -7.19
CA VAL A 44 -5.56 -8.70 -6.41
C VAL A 44 -5.65 -9.23 -4.98
N ARG A 45 -4.65 -9.98 -4.57
CA ARG A 45 -4.58 -10.52 -3.20
C ARG A 45 -4.23 -9.41 -2.21
N TYR A 46 -4.85 -9.39 -1.03
CA TYR A 46 -4.68 -8.31 -0.05
C TYR A 46 -3.22 -8.10 0.38
N TYR A 47 -2.39 -9.14 0.39
CA TYR A 47 -0.97 -9.03 0.74
C TYR A 47 -0.10 -8.40 -0.36
N LEU A 48 -0.67 -8.10 -1.53
CA LEU A 48 -0.01 -7.34 -2.59
C LEU A 48 -0.20 -5.82 -2.44
N TYR A 49 -1.09 -5.40 -1.53
CA TYR A 49 -1.23 -3.98 -1.20
C TYR A 49 -0.11 -3.54 -0.25
N ASP A 50 0.63 -2.52 -0.66
CA ASP A 50 1.69 -1.89 0.13
C ASP A 50 1.29 -0.46 0.49
N ALA A 51 1.57 -0.05 1.73
CA ALA A 51 1.53 1.35 2.17
C ALA A 51 2.97 1.90 2.22
N PHE A 52 3.12 3.19 1.98
CA PHE A 52 4.43 3.82 1.83
C PHE A 52 4.67 4.83 2.96
N GLU A 53 5.78 4.67 3.65
CA GLU A 53 6.27 5.59 4.68
C GLU A 53 7.46 6.40 4.12
N GLY A 54 7.70 7.59 4.68
CA GLY A 54 8.77 8.48 4.22
C GLY A 54 8.37 9.41 3.06
N VAL A 55 7.13 9.33 2.61
CA VAL A 55 6.50 10.26 1.66
C VAL A 55 5.08 10.58 2.10
N ASN A 56 4.56 11.73 1.66
CA ASN A 56 3.15 12.09 1.83
C ASN A 56 2.43 11.97 0.50
N TYR A 57 1.22 11.38 0.49
CA TYR A 57 0.45 11.22 -0.74
C TYR A 57 -1.05 11.08 -0.51
N GLU A 58 -1.81 11.23 -1.57
CA GLU A 58 -3.25 10.93 -1.62
C GLU A 58 -3.47 9.81 -2.63
N LEU A 59 -4.42 8.92 -2.32
CA LEU A 59 -4.86 7.84 -3.17
C LEU A 59 -6.28 8.13 -3.65
N ASP A 60 -6.40 8.60 -4.90
CA ASP A 60 -7.67 8.99 -5.51
C ASP A 60 -8.34 7.79 -6.16
N ILE A 61 -9.24 7.14 -5.42
CA ILE A 61 -9.97 5.96 -5.91
C ILE A 61 -11.08 6.26 -6.91
N SER A 62 -11.35 7.53 -7.22
CA SER A 62 -12.24 7.90 -8.33
C SER A 62 -11.57 7.75 -9.70
N LYS A 63 -10.25 7.54 -9.72
CA LYS A 63 -9.45 7.41 -10.94
C LYS A 63 -9.17 5.94 -11.26
N GLU A 64 -8.97 5.68 -12.54
CA GLU A 64 -8.54 4.37 -12.99
C GLU A 64 -7.13 4.02 -12.46
N PRO A 65 -6.80 2.73 -12.28
CA PRO A 65 -5.45 2.30 -11.96
C PRO A 65 -4.38 2.95 -12.86
N GLY A 66 -3.27 3.35 -12.28
CA GLY A 66 -2.21 4.09 -12.97
C GLY A 66 -2.32 5.61 -12.88
N HIS A 67 -3.43 6.14 -12.31
CA HIS A 67 -3.70 7.59 -12.21
C HIS A 67 -4.19 8.01 -10.82
N ARG A 68 -3.92 7.21 -9.80
CA ARG A 68 -4.49 7.34 -8.44
C ARG A 68 -3.61 8.11 -7.47
N ILE A 69 -2.29 8.07 -7.65
CA ILE A 69 -1.36 8.72 -6.74
C ILE A 69 -1.33 10.22 -7.01
N LYS A 70 -1.81 10.99 -6.04
CA LYS A 70 -1.90 12.45 -6.07
C LYS A 70 -1.04 13.06 -4.98
N ASN A 71 -0.62 14.28 -5.22
CA ASN A 71 0.09 15.09 -4.21
C ASN A 71 1.29 14.38 -3.56
N LEU A 72 2.02 13.55 -4.34
CA LEU A 72 3.19 12.85 -3.86
C LEU A 72 4.30 13.86 -3.50
N LYS A 73 4.66 13.89 -2.22
CA LYS A 73 5.58 14.87 -1.63
C LYS A 73 6.56 14.21 -0.69
N TRP A 74 7.72 14.80 -0.56
CA TRP A 74 8.63 14.57 0.54
C TRP A 74 8.00 14.99 1.88
N PRO A 75 8.48 14.48 3.04
CA PRO A 75 7.97 14.90 4.36
C PRO A 75 8.05 16.41 4.61
N ASN A 76 9.00 17.10 3.96
CA ASN A 76 9.16 18.56 4.04
C ASN A 76 8.17 19.34 3.14
N GLY A 77 7.23 18.66 2.48
CA GLY A 77 6.21 19.26 1.63
C GLY A 77 6.61 19.54 0.18
N LYS A 78 7.87 19.34 -0.21
CA LYS A 78 8.31 19.49 -1.61
C LYS A 78 7.72 18.37 -2.46
N ALA A 79 7.26 18.70 -3.67
CA ALA A 79 6.80 17.70 -4.62
C ALA A 79 7.94 16.75 -5.00
N VAL A 80 7.63 15.47 -5.09
CA VAL A 80 8.53 14.47 -5.62
C VAL A 80 8.59 14.62 -7.15
N LYS A 81 9.80 14.75 -7.67
CA LYS A 81 10.08 14.77 -9.11
C LYS A 81 10.41 13.37 -9.59
N ASP A 82 10.13 13.07 -10.84
CA ASP A 82 10.44 11.78 -11.44
C ASP A 82 11.94 11.44 -11.41
N THR A 83 12.79 12.48 -11.42
CA THR A 83 14.26 12.35 -11.35
C THR A 83 14.82 12.30 -9.92
N ASP A 84 14.00 12.51 -8.89
CA ASP A 84 14.45 12.37 -7.50
C ASP A 84 14.90 10.93 -7.24
N THR A 85 15.84 10.77 -6.32
CA THR A 85 16.37 9.46 -5.96
C THR A 85 15.97 9.08 -4.55
N PHE A 86 15.46 7.87 -4.38
CA PHE A 86 15.03 7.28 -3.11
C PHE A 86 15.88 6.05 -2.78
N VAL A 87 16.17 5.88 -1.49
CA VAL A 87 16.58 4.59 -0.96
C VAL A 87 15.37 3.99 -0.26
N VAL A 88 14.91 2.86 -0.75
CA VAL A 88 13.68 2.20 -0.30
C VAL A 88 14.03 0.89 0.39
N ALA A 89 13.49 0.70 1.59
CA ALA A 89 13.56 -0.54 2.34
C ALA A 89 12.29 -1.36 2.08
N VAL A 90 12.47 -2.60 1.62
CA VAL A 90 11.37 -3.52 1.32
C VAL A 90 11.72 -4.94 1.77
N ASN A 91 10.74 -5.81 1.89
CA ASN A 91 11.04 -7.22 2.11
C ASN A 91 11.58 -7.89 0.82
N ASN A 92 12.31 -8.98 1.00
CA ASN A 92 12.90 -9.74 -0.11
C ASN A 92 11.83 -10.22 -1.11
N TYR A 93 10.65 -10.63 -0.65
CA TYR A 93 9.57 -11.09 -1.52
C TYR A 93 9.15 -9.98 -2.50
N ARG A 94 8.85 -8.77 -1.99
CA ARG A 94 8.50 -7.63 -2.85
C ARG A 94 9.65 -7.24 -3.77
N ALA A 95 10.87 -7.23 -3.25
CA ALA A 95 12.05 -6.90 -4.04
C ALA A 95 12.21 -7.84 -5.25
N THR A 96 12.17 -9.16 -5.01
CA THR A 96 12.49 -10.15 -6.05
C THR A 96 11.34 -10.47 -6.99
N THR A 97 10.08 -10.33 -6.54
CA THR A 97 8.93 -10.70 -7.37
C THR A 97 8.39 -9.55 -8.24
N GLN A 98 8.53 -8.28 -7.81
CA GLN A 98 7.97 -7.14 -8.53
C GLN A 98 8.97 -6.04 -8.87
N LEU A 99 10.01 -5.79 -8.05
CA LEU A 99 10.82 -4.59 -8.21
C LEU A 99 12.13 -4.83 -8.96
N LEU A 100 12.73 -6.00 -8.82
CA LEU A 100 13.98 -6.39 -9.49
C LEU A 100 13.72 -7.34 -10.67
N THR A 101 12.48 -7.48 -11.08
CA THR A 101 12.06 -8.37 -12.17
C THR A 101 11.16 -7.60 -13.12
N ALA A 102 11.43 -7.73 -14.42
CA ALA A 102 10.53 -7.20 -15.43
C ALA A 102 9.25 -8.04 -15.50
N ALA A 103 8.16 -7.50 -14.92
CA ALA A 103 6.87 -8.17 -14.79
C ALA A 103 5.73 -7.12 -14.73
N ASP A 104 5.06 -7.01 -13.57
CA ASP A 104 3.85 -6.21 -13.46
C ASP A 104 4.08 -4.69 -13.38
N ILE A 105 5.19 -4.25 -12.77
CA ILE A 105 5.50 -2.83 -12.55
C ILE A 105 6.40 -2.28 -13.65
N PHE A 106 7.40 -3.04 -14.03
CA PHE A 106 8.39 -2.68 -15.04
C PHE A 106 8.35 -3.70 -16.18
N LEU A 107 8.28 -3.21 -17.41
CA LEU A 107 8.22 -4.07 -18.59
C LEU A 107 9.62 -4.53 -19.04
N PRO A 108 9.72 -5.62 -19.83
CA PRO A 108 10.99 -6.04 -20.40
C PRO A 108 11.66 -4.90 -21.20
N GLY A 109 12.93 -4.63 -20.89
CA GLY A 109 13.73 -3.57 -21.53
C GLY A 109 13.68 -2.22 -20.81
N GLU A 110 12.87 -2.06 -19.77
CA GLU A 110 12.88 -0.86 -18.92
C GLU A 110 13.92 -0.97 -17.80
N ASP A 111 14.38 0.20 -17.33
CA ASP A 111 15.31 0.28 -16.22
C ASP A 111 14.61 -0.14 -14.91
N LEU A 112 15.15 -1.16 -14.28
CA LEU A 112 14.69 -1.63 -12.97
C LEU A 112 15.33 -0.81 -11.83
N PRO A 113 14.72 -0.79 -10.63
CA PRO A 113 15.36 -0.30 -9.43
C PRO A 113 16.73 -0.97 -9.21
N LYS A 114 17.68 -0.20 -8.70
CA LYS A 114 19.02 -0.72 -8.42
C LYS A 114 19.07 -1.38 -7.05
N LEU A 115 19.50 -2.63 -7.02
CA LEU A 115 19.78 -3.34 -5.77
C LEU A 115 21.01 -2.71 -5.10
N LEU A 116 20.86 -2.25 -3.85
CA LEU A 116 21.95 -1.70 -3.05
C LEU A 116 22.48 -2.72 -2.03
N GLU A 117 21.56 -3.42 -1.35
CA GLU A 117 21.92 -4.33 -0.26
C GLU A 117 20.86 -5.41 -0.12
N ILE A 118 21.28 -6.64 0.08
CA ILE A 118 20.43 -7.78 0.45
C ILE A 118 20.62 -8.08 1.92
N ASP A 119 19.61 -8.67 2.54
CA ASP A 119 19.67 -9.15 3.93
C ASP A 119 20.27 -8.13 4.91
N VAL A 120 19.78 -6.87 4.81
CA VAL A 120 20.24 -5.76 5.64
C VAL A 120 20.25 -6.18 7.11
N ARG A 121 21.42 -6.10 7.75
CA ARG A 121 21.63 -6.61 9.11
C ARG A 121 21.25 -8.08 9.28
N GLY A 122 21.61 -8.91 8.33
CA GLY A 122 21.38 -10.36 8.37
C GLY A 122 22.06 -11.07 9.55
N ASP A 123 23.03 -10.41 10.20
CA ASP A 123 23.64 -10.83 11.47
C ASP A 123 22.63 -10.90 12.63
N VAL A 124 21.59 -10.05 12.61
CA VAL A 124 20.49 -10.05 13.58
C VAL A 124 19.41 -11.06 13.20
N GLY A 125 19.18 -11.25 11.91
CA GLY A 125 18.17 -12.16 11.38
C GLY A 125 17.26 -11.49 10.35
N GLY A 126 16.04 -12.01 10.17
CA GLY A 126 15.05 -11.46 9.27
C GLY A 126 14.31 -10.25 9.83
N ILE A 127 13.30 -9.77 9.09
CA ILE A 127 12.53 -8.57 9.47
C ILE A 127 11.88 -8.74 10.85
N ARG A 128 11.44 -9.92 11.23
CA ARG A 128 10.85 -10.18 12.55
C ARG A 128 11.85 -9.94 13.67
N GLU A 129 13.07 -10.41 13.52
CA GLU A 129 14.16 -10.25 14.49
C GLU A 129 14.60 -8.79 14.56
N LEU A 130 14.70 -8.10 13.40
CA LEU A 130 14.99 -6.66 13.33
C LEU A 130 13.93 -5.81 14.03
N LEU A 131 12.65 -6.14 13.85
CA LEU A 131 11.55 -5.47 14.57
C LEU A 131 11.66 -5.70 16.08
N GLY A 132 11.93 -6.95 16.50
CA GLY A 132 12.14 -7.27 17.92
C GLY A 132 13.32 -6.52 18.53
N GLU A 133 14.43 -6.40 17.81
CA GLU A 133 15.59 -5.63 18.25
C GLU A 133 15.24 -4.13 18.37
N TYR A 134 14.59 -3.56 17.35
CA TYR A 134 14.15 -2.16 17.39
C TYR A 134 13.25 -1.86 18.59
N ILE A 135 12.28 -2.74 18.87
CA ILE A 135 11.40 -2.59 20.03
C ILE A 135 12.21 -2.60 21.32
N ARG A 136 13.14 -3.53 21.48
CA ARG A 136 13.96 -3.62 22.71
C ARG A 136 14.92 -2.44 22.87
N THR A 137 15.65 -2.10 21.82
CA THR A 137 16.80 -1.17 21.93
C THR A 137 16.44 0.28 21.69
N VAL A 138 15.46 0.56 20.80
CA VAL A 138 15.09 1.94 20.45
C VAL A 138 13.82 2.38 21.17
N LYS A 139 12.86 1.46 21.37
CA LYS A 139 11.58 1.76 22.00
C LYS A 139 11.49 1.37 23.48
N GLY A 140 12.58 0.89 24.08
CA GLY A 140 12.58 0.51 25.49
C GLY A 140 11.66 -0.66 25.86
N GLY A 141 11.37 -1.54 24.89
CA GLY A 141 10.56 -2.74 25.10
C GLY A 141 9.07 -2.56 24.80
N THR A 142 8.59 -1.35 24.55
CA THR A 142 7.15 -1.08 24.30
C THR A 142 6.95 -0.22 23.06
N ILE A 143 5.93 -0.56 22.27
CA ILE A 143 5.47 0.27 21.14
C ILE A 143 4.11 0.87 21.50
N GLU A 144 4.02 2.20 21.45
CA GLU A 144 2.75 2.91 21.45
C GLU A 144 2.18 3.01 20.05
N PRO A 145 0.94 2.58 19.79
CA PRO A 145 0.31 2.74 18.49
C PRO A 145 0.18 4.22 18.12
N HIS A 146 0.62 4.57 16.93
CA HIS A 146 0.42 5.92 16.38
C HIS A 146 0.16 5.85 14.89
N VAL A 147 -0.43 6.91 14.33
CA VAL A 147 -0.71 7.06 12.91
C VAL A 147 0.00 8.31 12.41
N ASN A 148 0.84 8.17 11.39
CA ASN A 148 1.61 9.28 10.83
C ASN A 148 0.75 10.22 9.98
N ASN A 149 -0.42 9.75 9.50
CA ASN A 149 -1.31 10.49 8.60
C ASN A 149 -0.61 11.00 7.32
N ASN A 150 0.40 10.28 6.88
CA ASN A 150 1.19 10.62 5.69
C ASN A 150 0.46 10.27 4.38
N TRP A 151 -0.65 9.54 4.45
CA TRP A 151 -1.50 9.27 3.29
C TRP A 151 -2.98 9.18 3.66
N LYS A 152 -3.83 9.36 2.66
CA LYS A 152 -5.28 9.19 2.78
C LYS A 152 -5.92 8.78 1.45
N ILE A 153 -7.05 8.12 1.53
CA ILE A 153 -7.92 7.87 0.38
C ILE A 153 -8.74 9.14 0.12
N VAL A 154 -8.87 9.51 -1.15
CA VAL A 154 -9.69 10.61 -1.65
C VAL A 154 -10.49 10.16 -2.87
N GLY A 155 -11.38 11.01 -3.35
CA GLY A 155 -12.21 10.76 -4.53
C GLY A 155 -13.50 9.99 -4.24
N ASN A 156 -13.64 9.40 -3.06
CA ASN A 156 -14.84 8.73 -2.57
C ASN A 156 -15.84 9.78 -2.02
N ASN A 157 -16.49 10.51 -2.93
CA ASN A 157 -17.37 11.62 -2.59
C ASN A 157 -18.78 11.18 -2.15
N TRP A 158 -18.89 10.10 -1.35
CA TRP A 158 -20.15 9.68 -0.77
C TRP A 158 -20.67 10.68 0.26
N LYS A 159 -21.97 10.69 0.46
CA LYS A 159 -22.57 11.46 1.56
C LYS A 159 -22.23 10.76 2.88
N ALA A 160 -21.72 11.54 3.84
CA ALA A 160 -21.29 10.99 5.13
C ALA A 160 -22.42 10.26 5.87
N ALA A 161 -23.68 10.76 5.79
CA ALA A 161 -24.83 10.12 6.40
C ALA A 161 -25.12 8.73 5.81
N ASP A 162 -25.04 8.58 4.49
CA ASP A 162 -25.29 7.31 3.80
C ASP A 162 -24.20 6.29 4.15
N HIS A 163 -22.94 6.72 4.17
CA HIS A 163 -21.82 5.89 4.62
C HIS A 163 -21.98 5.43 6.07
N GLN A 164 -22.31 6.35 7.00
CA GLN A 164 -22.53 6.03 8.40
C GLN A 164 -23.68 5.02 8.59
N LYS A 165 -24.78 5.20 7.84
CA LYS A 165 -25.90 4.26 7.85
C LYS A 165 -25.46 2.86 7.38
N ALA A 166 -24.70 2.77 6.29
CA ALA A 166 -24.17 1.50 5.79
C ALA A 166 -23.28 0.82 6.84
N VAL A 167 -22.36 1.57 7.47
CA VAL A 167 -21.49 1.07 8.55
C VAL A 167 -22.31 0.56 9.75
N GLN A 168 -23.36 1.28 10.15
CA GLN A 168 -24.24 0.86 11.22
C GLN A 168 -24.95 -0.45 10.88
N LEU A 169 -25.55 -0.57 9.70
CA LEU A 169 -26.24 -1.76 9.26
C LEU A 169 -25.32 -2.98 9.17
N LEU A 170 -24.06 -2.79 8.75
CA LEU A 170 -23.03 -3.84 8.79
C LEU A 170 -22.73 -4.29 10.22
N ARG A 171 -22.57 -3.36 11.16
CA ARG A 171 -22.34 -3.68 12.58
C ARG A 171 -23.51 -4.40 13.24
N GLU A 172 -24.72 -4.10 12.80
CA GLU A 172 -25.95 -4.74 13.28
C GLU A 172 -26.23 -6.09 12.58
N GLY A 173 -25.39 -6.50 11.63
CA GLY A 173 -25.60 -7.73 10.84
C GLY A 173 -26.78 -7.69 9.88
N LYS A 174 -27.34 -6.50 9.61
CA LYS A 174 -28.45 -6.30 8.67
C LYS A 174 -27.97 -6.17 7.22
N LEU A 175 -26.70 -5.86 7.02
CA LEU A 175 -26.00 -5.91 5.76
C LEU A 175 -24.79 -6.82 5.90
N ALA A 176 -24.38 -7.45 4.81
CA ALA A 176 -23.13 -8.19 4.71
C ALA A 176 -22.28 -7.65 3.56
N LEU A 177 -20.96 -7.61 3.76
CA LEU A 177 -20.04 -7.44 2.64
C LEU A 177 -20.06 -8.71 1.80
N ASN A 178 -19.90 -8.56 0.48
CA ASN A 178 -19.85 -9.71 -0.40
C ASN A 178 -18.72 -10.65 0.03
N GLU A 179 -19.05 -11.93 0.15
CA GLU A 179 -18.05 -12.96 0.34
C GLU A 179 -17.14 -13.06 -0.88
N ASN A 180 -15.87 -13.29 -0.63
CA ASN A 180 -14.89 -13.52 -1.67
C ASN A 180 -14.73 -15.02 -1.90
N ALA A 181 -14.56 -15.42 -3.16
CA ALA A 181 -14.30 -16.80 -3.53
C ALA A 181 -12.94 -17.32 -3.00
N ASP A 182 -12.00 -16.42 -2.71
CA ASP A 182 -10.67 -16.72 -2.16
C ASP A 182 -10.48 -15.92 -0.86
N ALA A 183 -10.15 -16.62 0.23
CA ALA A 183 -9.85 -16.02 1.54
C ALA A 183 -8.66 -15.03 1.54
N ARG A 184 -7.96 -14.89 0.43
CA ARG A 184 -6.83 -13.96 0.26
C ARG A 184 -7.20 -12.66 -0.44
N THR A 185 -8.48 -12.48 -0.77
CA THR A 185 -9.01 -11.27 -1.41
C THR A 185 -9.97 -10.54 -0.47
N LEU A 186 -10.31 -9.29 -0.79
CA LEU A 186 -11.28 -8.49 -0.06
C LEU A 186 -12.55 -8.29 -0.88
N PRO A 187 -13.67 -7.82 -0.28
CA PRO A 187 -14.95 -7.67 -0.95
C PRO A 187 -14.87 -6.89 -2.27
N GLY A 188 -15.25 -7.54 -3.36
CA GLY A 188 -15.18 -6.99 -4.71
C GLY A 188 -16.39 -6.14 -5.12
N LYS A 189 -17.37 -5.96 -4.22
CA LYS A 189 -18.52 -5.08 -4.45
C LYS A 189 -18.70 -4.13 -3.29
N ALA A 190 -18.89 -2.85 -3.59
CA ALA A 190 -19.30 -1.87 -2.61
C ALA A 190 -20.78 -2.02 -2.25
N ILE A 191 -21.16 -1.49 -1.09
CA ILE A 191 -22.55 -1.22 -0.75
C ILE A 191 -22.94 0.07 -1.48
N THR A 192 -24.13 0.09 -2.06
CA THR A 192 -24.68 1.25 -2.77
C THR A 192 -25.85 1.85 -2.01
N THR A 193 -26.29 3.03 -2.43
CA THR A 193 -27.48 3.70 -1.88
C THR A 193 -28.80 3.12 -2.37
N ALA A 194 -28.77 2.26 -3.37
CA ALA A 194 -29.93 1.59 -3.95
C ALA A 194 -30.22 0.24 -3.28
#